data_f648e8b25a8c4b51973901d3d4907352
#
_entry.id   f648e8b25a8c4b51973901d3d4907352
#
_cell.length_a   1.000
_cell.length_b   1.000
_cell.length_c   1.000
_cell.angle_alpha   90.00
_cell.angle_beta   90.00
_cell.angle_gamma   90.00
#
_symmetry.space_group_name_H-M   'P 1'
#
loop_
_entity.id
_entity.type
_entity.pdbx_description
1 polymer ?
#
loop_
_entity_poly.entity_id
_entity_poly.type
_entity_poly.pdbx_seq_one_letter_code
_entity_poly.pdbx_strand_id
1 'polypeptide(L)'
;MVSWRWETRAATRELPTLIDQLLEPLKYPFMVRGMVAAMMVGVVSATVGAFVVLRGMAFFGDALAHAILPGVAIGYLMGGGARGPLFWWALATAVVSSLGIGAISRGTKVREDTAIGIIFAGMFALGIALISTVRAYTADLTHFLFGDVLGVRDADLLRTGVFGGAIVLLVVAFYKEFLVLSFDPILAATLRLPARLLEYLLIVLIAVTIVVSLQTVGVALMVAMLVTPAATAYLLTRRLWVMMMLGALLAALSGLLGLYLSYYYSVASGAAIVLVSTAAFAVVWIAQNLRAWIAS
;
A
#
# COMPACT_ATOMS: atom_id res chain seq x y z
N MET A 1 -57.13 11.59 -38.72
CA MET A 1 -56.60 10.22 -38.59
C MET A 1 -55.10 10.30 -38.64
N VAL A 2 -54.43 10.34 -37.49
CA VAL A 2 -52.97 10.37 -37.38
C VAL A 2 -52.52 8.95 -37.00
N SER A 3 -51.88 8.25 -37.95
CA SER A 3 -51.35 6.91 -37.77
C SER A 3 -50.02 6.97 -36.99
N TRP A 4 -50.06 6.61 -35.76
CA TRP A 4 -48.86 6.36 -34.96
C TRP A 4 -48.20 5.05 -35.42
N ARG A 5 -47.15 5.16 -36.25
CA ARG A 5 -46.22 4.02 -36.53
C ARG A 5 -45.29 3.89 -35.36
N TRP A 6 -45.47 2.85 -34.58
CA TRP A 6 -44.48 2.33 -33.64
C TRP A 6 -43.39 1.61 -34.45
N GLU A 7 -42.37 2.34 -34.85
CA GLU A 7 -41.15 1.71 -35.33
C GLU A 7 -40.48 1.06 -34.11
N THR A 8 -40.71 -0.23 -33.95
CA THR A 8 -39.92 -1.12 -33.11
C THR A 8 -38.52 -1.14 -33.68
N ARG A 9 -37.67 -0.20 -33.27
CA ARG A 9 -36.21 -0.42 -33.32
C ARG A 9 -35.89 -1.54 -32.34
N ALA A 10 -35.99 -2.76 -32.79
CA ALA A 10 -35.25 -3.87 -32.21
C ALA A 10 -33.77 -3.53 -32.41
N ALA A 11 -33.21 -2.77 -31.47
CA ALA A 11 -31.78 -2.69 -31.33
C ALA A 11 -31.32 -4.13 -31.05
N THR A 12 -30.79 -4.80 -32.05
CA THR A 12 -29.98 -6.00 -31.90
C THR A 12 -28.86 -5.59 -30.94
N ARG A 13 -29.03 -5.87 -29.65
CA ARG A 13 -27.94 -5.85 -28.69
C ARG A 13 -27.02 -6.98 -29.13
N GLU A 14 -26.12 -6.69 -30.03
CA GLU A 14 -24.94 -7.54 -30.20
C GLU A 14 -24.35 -7.69 -28.80
N LEU A 15 -24.24 -8.92 -28.34
CA LEU A 15 -23.60 -9.20 -27.06
C LEU A 15 -22.19 -8.58 -27.17
N PRO A 16 -21.80 -7.67 -26.25
CA PRO A 16 -20.51 -7.02 -26.34
C PRO A 16 -19.43 -8.09 -26.40
N THR A 17 -18.55 -7.97 -27.39
CA THR A 17 -17.44 -8.90 -27.51
C THR A 17 -16.59 -8.84 -26.25
N LEU A 18 -15.87 -9.91 -25.91
CA LEU A 18 -14.95 -9.89 -24.75
C LEU A 18 -13.97 -8.73 -24.82
N ILE A 19 -13.60 -8.32 -26.02
CA ILE A 19 -12.73 -7.14 -26.27
C ILE A 19 -13.43 -5.84 -25.88
N ASP A 20 -14.70 -5.67 -26.25
CA ASP A 20 -15.47 -4.48 -25.88
C ASP A 20 -15.62 -4.37 -24.36
N GLN A 21 -15.89 -5.48 -23.69
CA GLN A 21 -15.96 -5.51 -22.22
C GLN A 21 -14.60 -5.14 -21.59
N LEU A 22 -13.48 -5.62 -22.11
CA LEU A 22 -12.15 -5.27 -21.59
C LEU A 22 -11.78 -3.80 -21.86
N LEU A 23 -12.25 -3.21 -22.95
CA LEU A 23 -11.92 -1.83 -23.31
C LEU A 23 -12.88 -0.80 -22.69
N GLU A 24 -14.06 -1.22 -22.25
CA GLU A 24 -15.07 -0.31 -21.72
C GLU A 24 -14.61 0.50 -20.51
N PRO A 25 -14.00 -0.08 -19.45
CA PRO A 25 -13.48 0.68 -18.30
C PRO A 25 -12.38 1.65 -18.68
N LEU A 26 -11.59 1.36 -19.72
CA LEU A 26 -10.48 2.21 -20.18
C LEU A 26 -10.94 3.48 -20.89
N LYS A 27 -12.21 3.58 -21.28
CA LYS A 27 -12.80 4.81 -21.85
C LYS A 27 -12.93 5.92 -20.81
N TYR A 28 -12.91 5.58 -19.52
CA TYR A 28 -13.11 6.54 -18.42
C TYR A 28 -11.76 6.98 -17.85
N PRO A 29 -11.40 8.29 -17.92
CA PRO A 29 -10.11 8.79 -17.43
C PRO A 29 -9.85 8.51 -15.95
N PHE A 30 -10.90 8.54 -15.10
CA PHE A 30 -10.75 8.24 -13.68
C PHE A 30 -10.37 6.77 -13.44
N MET A 31 -10.89 5.86 -14.27
CA MET A 31 -10.59 4.44 -14.18
C MET A 31 -9.14 4.15 -14.57
N VAL A 32 -8.67 4.76 -15.67
CA VAL A 32 -7.27 4.66 -16.10
C VAL A 32 -6.32 5.19 -15.03
N ARG A 33 -6.62 6.36 -14.45
CA ARG A 33 -5.84 6.92 -13.34
C ARG A 33 -5.83 6.00 -12.12
N GLY A 34 -6.98 5.46 -11.74
CA GLY A 34 -7.09 4.49 -10.65
C GLY A 34 -6.26 3.22 -10.90
N MET A 35 -6.28 2.67 -12.12
CA MET A 35 -5.48 1.51 -12.50
C MET A 35 -3.99 1.81 -12.43
N VAL A 36 -3.54 2.93 -12.97
CA VAL A 36 -2.12 3.35 -12.90
C VAL A 36 -1.72 3.55 -11.44
N ALA A 37 -2.55 4.21 -10.63
CA ALA A 37 -2.30 4.40 -9.20
C ALA A 37 -2.15 3.08 -8.46
N ALA A 38 -3.10 2.15 -8.64
CA ALA A 38 -3.09 0.85 -7.98
C ALA A 38 -1.86 0.02 -8.39
N MET A 39 -1.48 0.05 -9.69
CA MET A 39 -0.26 -0.62 -10.16
C MET A 39 1.01 0.00 -9.56
N MET A 40 1.14 1.31 -9.57
CA MET A 40 2.32 2.01 -9.02
C MET A 40 2.46 1.74 -7.53
N VAL A 41 1.39 1.94 -6.76
CA VAL A 41 1.36 1.64 -5.33
C VAL A 41 1.64 0.17 -5.08
N GLY A 42 1.03 -0.74 -5.86
CA GLY A 42 1.25 -2.17 -5.74
C GLY A 42 2.71 -2.57 -5.94
N VAL A 43 3.37 -2.06 -6.98
CA VAL A 43 4.79 -2.33 -7.26
C VAL A 43 5.69 -1.82 -6.14
N VAL A 44 5.50 -0.57 -5.70
CA VAL A 44 6.32 0.04 -4.64
C VAL A 44 6.10 -0.69 -3.32
N SER A 45 4.82 -0.89 -2.94
CA SER A 45 4.46 -1.55 -1.68
C SER A 45 4.93 -3.00 -1.63
N ALA A 46 4.77 -3.79 -2.69
CA ALA A 46 5.22 -5.18 -2.71
C ALA A 46 6.75 -5.30 -2.69
N THR A 47 7.48 -4.37 -3.33
CA THR A 47 8.94 -4.33 -3.31
C THR A 47 9.47 -4.13 -1.88
N VAL A 48 8.92 -3.16 -1.16
CA VAL A 48 9.26 -2.87 0.24
C VAL A 48 8.66 -3.92 1.17
N GLY A 49 7.46 -4.37 0.88
CA GLY A 49 6.71 -5.41 1.60
C GLY A 49 7.45 -6.74 1.69
N ALA A 50 8.30 -7.06 0.71
CA ALA A 50 9.17 -8.23 0.80
C ALA A 50 10.06 -8.20 2.06
N PHE A 51 10.62 -7.03 2.39
CA PHE A 51 11.41 -6.87 3.62
C PHE A 51 10.54 -6.86 4.87
N VAL A 52 9.34 -6.26 4.80
CA VAL A 52 8.36 -6.27 5.90
C VAL A 52 7.97 -7.70 6.27
N VAL A 53 7.67 -8.54 5.26
CA VAL A 53 7.30 -9.95 5.47
C VAL A 53 8.49 -10.76 5.99
N LEU A 54 9.69 -10.61 5.41
CA LEU A 54 10.90 -11.34 5.86
C LEU A 54 11.29 -11.01 7.29
N ARG A 55 11.07 -9.78 7.75
CA ARG A 55 11.37 -9.36 9.12
C ARG A 55 10.24 -9.63 10.11
N GLY A 56 9.10 -10.14 9.65
CA GLY A 56 7.92 -10.38 10.49
C GLY A 56 7.23 -9.12 11.00
N MET A 57 7.41 -7.98 10.33
CA MET A 57 6.87 -6.67 10.73
C MET A 57 5.53 -6.35 10.03
N ALA A 58 4.68 -7.34 9.81
CA ALA A 58 3.42 -7.12 9.06
C ALA A 58 2.51 -6.04 9.69
N PHE A 59 2.51 -5.92 11.01
CA PHE A 59 1.74 -4.91 11.75
C PHE A 59 2.32 -3.49 11.63
N PHE A 60 3.58 -3.35 11.20
CA PHE A 60 4.23 -2.03 11.09
C PHE A 60 3.51 -1.09 10.12
N GLY A 61 2.98 -1.64 9.02
CA GLY A 61 2.22 -0.87 8.03
C GLY A 61 0.98 -0.21 8.61
N ASP A 62 0.17 -1.00 9.32
CA ASP A 62 -1.07 -0.53 9.95
C ASP A 62 -0.79 0.41 11.12
N ALA A 63 0.15 0.06 11.99
CA ALA A 63 0.55 0.89 13.11
C ALA A 63 1.04 2.27 12.65
N LEU A 64 1.87 2.33 11.61
CA LEU A 64 2.39 3.60 11.12
C LEU A 64 1.34 4.42 10.39
N ALA A 65 0.41 3.79 9.66
CA ALA A 65 -0.71 4.47 9.01
C ALA A 65 -1.56 5.27 10.00
N HIS A 66 -1.69 4.79 11.22
CA HIS A 66 -2.39 5.49 12.29
C HIS A 66 -1.47 6.42 13.10
N ALA A 67 -0.17 6.11 13.23
CA ALA A 67 0.79 6.95 13.93
C ALA A 67 1.08 8.29 13.22
N ILE A 68 0.69 8.46 11.96
CA ILE A 68 0.79 9.73 11.23
C ILE A 68 -0.30 10.74 11.59
N LEU A 69 -1.30 10.34 12.36
CA LEU A 69 -2.47 11.17 12.70
C LEU A 69 -2.12 12.54 13.28
N PRO A 70 -1.12 12.70 14.18
CA PRO A 70 -0.70 14.02 14.67
C PRO A 70 -0.21 14.93 13.54
N GLY A 71 0.55 14.38 12.58
CA GLY A 71 1.02 15.13 11.44
C GLY A 71 -0.12 15.60 10.54
N VAL A 72 -1.10 14.74 10.30
CA VAL A 72 -2.30 15.09 9.54
C VAL A 72 -3.07 16.20 10.26
N ALA A 73 -3.23 16.11 11.59
CA ALA A 73 -3.88 17.13 12.39
C ALA A 73 -3.16 18.49 12.31
N ILE A 74 -1.84 18.49 12.47
CA ILE A 74 -1.00 19.70 12.35
C ILE A 74 -1.07 20.27 10.94
N GLY A 75 -0.96 19.41 9.92
CA GLY A 75 -1.06 19.81 8.52
C GLY A 75 -2.41 20.44 8.18
N TYR A 76 -3.49 19.94 8.76
CA TYR A 76 -4.83 20.51 8.61
C TYR A 76 -4.93 21.89 9.28
N LEU A 77 -4.45 22.03 10.52
CA LEU A 77 -4.45 23.29 11.27
C LEU A 77 -3.64 24.38 10.57
N MET A 78 -2.48 24.03 10.02
CA MET A 78 -1.58 24.99 9.37
C MET A 78 -2.00 25.27 7.92
N GLY A 79 -2.62 24.34 7.25
CA GLY A 79 -2.97 24.41 5.82
C GLY A 79 -4.42 24.76 5.53
N GLY A 80 -5.28 24.93 6.55
CA GLY A 80 -6.70 25.21 6.36
C GLY A 80 -7.42 24.14 5.52
N GLY A 81 -7.01 22.86 5.61
CA GLY A 81 -7.58 21.77 4.82
C GLY A 81 -6.90 21.52 3.46
N ALA A 82 -5.88 22.28 3.07
CA ALA A 82 -5.15 22.04 1.82
C ALA A 82 -4.36 20.72 1.87
N ARG A 83 -4.47 19.88 0.82
CA ARG A 83 -3.83 18.55 0.76
C ARG A 83 -2.29 18.60 0.76
N GLY A 84 -1.67 19.67 0.29
CA GLY A 84 -0.22 19.81 0.24
C GLY A 84 0.44 19.78 1.63
N PRO A 85 0.06 20.67 2.55
CA PRO A 85 0.57 20.63 3.93
C PRO A 85 0.29 19.32 4.65
N LEU A 86 -0.88 18.71 4.46
CA LEU A 86 -1.20 17.40 5.04
C LEU A 86 -0.16 16.33 4.67
N PHE A 87 0.25 16.28 3.40
CA PHE A 87 1.25 15.31 2.95
C PHE A 87 2.58 15.47 3.68
N TRP A 88 3.11 16.68 3.71
CA TRP A 88 4.43 16.92 4.28
C TRP A 88 4.49 16.69 5.79
N TRP A 89 3.44 17.08 6.51
CA TRP A 89 3.33 16.83 7.93
C TRP A 89 3.10 15.35 8.25
N ALA A 90 2.29 14.65 7.48
CA ALA A 90 2.14 13.20 7.60
C ALA A 90 3.47 12.48 7.36
N LEU A 91 4.21 12.89 6.31
CA LEU A 91 5.53 12.33 6.00
C LEU A 91 6.54 12.58 7.11
N ALA A 92 6.63 13.81 7.61
CA ALA A 92 7.52 14.15 8.73
C ALA A 92 7.20 13.30 9.97
N THR A 93 5.92 13.17 10.31
CA THR A 93 5.47 12.38 11.47
C THR A 93 5.73 10.89 11.28
N ALA A 94 5.54 10.35 10.07
CA ALA A 94 5.88 8.96 9.75
C ALA A 94 7.38 8.69 9.94
N VAL A 95 8.23 9.58 9.43
CA VAL A 95 9.69 9.47 9.60
C VAL A 95 10.08 9.55 11.08
N VAL A 96 9.54 10.51 11.83
CA VAL A 96 9.81 10.64 13.27
C VAL A 96 9.34 9.41 14.04
N SER A 97 8.14 8.91 13.77
CA SER A 97 7.59 7.70 14.39
C SER A 97 8.45 6.46 14.06
N SER A 98 8.84 6.30 12.81
CA SER A 98 9.69 5.18 12.39
C SER A 98 11.08 5.21 13.01
N LEU A 99 11.70 6.40 13.11
CA LEU A 99 12.97 6.58 13.82
C LEU A 99 12.82 6.32 15.32
N GLY A 100 11.70 6.73 15.92
CA GLY A 100 11.37 6.43 17.32
C GLY A 100 11.24 4.93 17.59
N ILE A 101 10.56 4.18 16.71
CA ILE A 101 10.47 2.72 16.78
C ILE A 101 11.87 2.10 16.71
N GLY A 102 12.67 2.51 15.73
CA GLY A 102 14.05 2.04 15.60
C GLY A 102 14.92 2.39 16.81
N ALA A 103 14.76 3.55 17.41
CA ALA A 103 15.52 3.95 18.60
C ALA A 103 15.14 3.12 19.83
N ILE A 104 13.85 2.87 20.08
CA ILE A 104 13.38 2.06 21.20
C ILE A 104 13.84 0.60 21.05
N SER A 105 13.61 -0.01 19.89
CA SER A 105 13.92 -1.42 19.67
C SER A 105 15.42 -1.72 19.79
N ARG A 106 16.28 -0.74 19.50
CA ARG A 106 17.74 -0.90 19.58
C ARG A 106 18.38 -0.38 20.86
N GLY A 107 17.77 0.67 21.44
CA GLY A 107 18.26 1.25 22.70
C GLY A 107 17.86 0.45 23.92
N THR A 108 16.93 -0.49 23.79
CA THR A 108 16.38 -1.27 24.88
C THR A 108 16.32 -2.76 24.52
N LYS A 109 15.95 -3.62 25.49
CA LYS A 109 15.69 -5.06 25.26
C LYS A 109 14.26 -5.32 24.76
N VAL A 110 13.51 -4.28 24.41
CA VAL A 110 12.12 -4.39 23.95
C VAL A 110 12.10 -4.92 22.52
N ARG A 111 11.23 -5.88 22.26
CA ARG A 111 11.04 -6.43 20.90
C ARG A 111 10.50 -5.35 19.95
N GLU A 112 10.82 -5.47 18.68
CA GLU A 112 10.42 -4.51 17.64
C GLU A 112 8.90 -4.33 17.59
N ASP A 113 8.12 -5.42 17.66
CA ASP A 113 6.65 -5.37 17.70
C ASP A 113 6.11 -4.56 18.89
N THR A 114 6.76 -4.68 20.05
CA THR A 114 6.38 -3.91 21.24
C THR A 114 6.72 -2.43 21.08
N ALA A 115 7.86 -2.10 20.48
CA ALA A 115 8.24 -0.73 20.18
C ALA A 115 7.26 -0.08 19.17
N ILE A 116 6.83 -0.84 18.17
CA ILE A 116 5.79 -0.43 17.21
C ILE A 116 4.50 -0.11 17.97
N GLY A 117 4.02 -1.01 18.85
CA GLY A 117 2.80 -0.80 19.63
C GLY A 117 2.84 0.43 20.53
N ILE A 118 3.98 0.69 21.19
CA ILE A 118 4.16 1.86 22.07
C ILE A 118 4.09 3.16 21.28
N ILE A 119 4.83 3.27 20.18
CA ILE A 119 4.84 4.47 19.33
C ILE A 119 3.47 4.66 18.69
N PHE A 120 2.86 3.59 18.19
CA PHE A 120 1.50 3.63 17.63
C PHE A 120 0.51 4.21 18.65
N ALA A 121 0.42 3.62 19.84
CA ALA A 121 -0.54 4.06 20.86
C ALA A 121 -0.31 5.52 21.27
N GLY A 122 0.94 5.92 21.49
CA GLY A 122 1.28 7.29 21.87
C GLY A 122 0.97 8.31 20.77
N MET A 123 1.37 8.02 19.54
CA MET A 123 1.13 8.91 18.41
C MET A 123 -0.36 8.96 18.04
N PHE A 124 -1.06 7.84 18.08
CA PHE A 124 -2.48 7.81 17.83
C PHE A 124 -3.26 8.62 18.86
N ALA A 125 -2.96 8.45 20.16
CA ALA A 125 -3.56 9.24 21.22
C ALA A 125 -3.27 10.75 21.07
N LEU A 126 -2.02 11.10 20.72
CA LEU A 126 -1.64 12.50 20.45
C LEU A 126 -2.42 13.06 19.24
N GLY A 127 -2.59 12.27 18.19
CA GLY A 127 -3.39 12.66 17.04
C GLY A 127 -4.84 12.94 17.40
N ILE A 128 -5.48 12.05 18.15
CA ILE A 128 -6.85 12.24 18.64
C ILE A 128 -6.94 13.48 19.53
N ALA A 129 -5.98 13.68 20.44
CA ALA A 129 -5.96 14.86 21.29
C ALA A 129 -5.88 16.17 20.49
N LEU A 130 -5.04 16.23 19.45
CA LEU A 130 -4.97 17.38 18.56
C LEU A 130 -6.26 17.60 17.76
N ILE A 131 -6.85 16.53 17.23
CA ILE A 131 -8.07 16.59 16.43
C ILE A 131 -9.25 17.06 17.30
N SER A 132 -9.35 16.63 18.56
CA SER A 132 -10.42 17.00 19.47
C SER A 132 -10.51 18.51 19.75
N THR A 133 -9.43 19.25 19.48
CA THR A 133 -9.41 20.72 19.58
C THR A 133 -10.06 21.42 18.39
N VAL A 134 -10.33 20.71 17.29
CA VAL A 134 -10.85 21.29 16.04
C VAL A 134 -12.33 20.97 15.86
N ARG A 135 -13.19 21.98 15.96
CA ARG A 135 -14.66 21.82 15.95
C ARG A 135 -15.28 21.40 14.59
N ALA A 136 -14.53 21.43 13.47
CA ALA A 136 -15.09 21.23 12.11
C ALA A 136 -14.46 20.04 11.34
N TYR A 137 -13.81 19.10 12.01
CA TYR A 137 -12.82 18.21 11.40
C TYR A 137 -13.36 16.84 10.91
N THR A 138 -14.59 16.45 11.20
CA THR A 138 -15.02 15.05 11.10
C THR A 138 -15.19 14.49 9.68
N ALA A 139 -15.48 15.29 8.67
CA ALA A 139 -15.79 14.79 7.32
C ALA A 139 -14.53 14.55 6.46
N ASP A 140 -13.52 15.44 6.54
CA ASP A 140 -12.34 15.35 5.67
C ASP A 140 -11.35 14.23 6.08
N LEU A 141 -11.30 13.88 7.36
CA LEU A 141 -10.40 12.85 7.87
C LEU A 141 -10.82 11.45 7.40
N THR A 142 -12.10 11.20 7.32
CA THR A 142 -12.66 9.92 6.86
C THR A 142 -12.19 9.62 5.43
N HIS A 143 -12.27 10.60 4.53
CA HIS A 143 -11.78 10.46 3.15
C HIS A 143 -10.27 10.26 3.08
N PHE A 144 -9.51 10.90 3.96
CA PHE A 144 -8.05 10.73 3.99
C PHE A 144 -7.64 9.33 4.45
N LEU A 145 -8.32 8.77 5.47
CA LEU A 145 -8.00 7.45 6.02
C LEU A 145 -8.49 6.30 5.14
N PHE A 146 -9.71 6.40 4.61
CA PHE A 146 -10.28 5.31 3.82
C PHE A 146 -9.84 5.33 2.35
N GLY A 147 -9.35 6.48 1.86
CA GLY A 147 -8.88 6.66 0.49
C GLY A 147 -9.99 6.51 -0.56
N ASP A 148 -9.69 6.98 -1.76
CA ASP A 148 -10.53 6.78 -2.93
C ASP A 148 -9.62 6.55 -4.15
N VAL A 149 -9.44 5.29 -4.52
CA VAL A 149 -8.59 4.91 -5.66
C VAL A 149 -9.08 5.52 -6.97
N LEU A 150 -10.39 5.74 -7.11
CA LEU A 150 -10.97 6.33 -8.31
C LEU A 150 -10.94 7.87 -8.30
N GLY A 151 -10.76 8.49 -7.12
CA GLY A 151 -10.61 9.93 -6.93
C GLY A 151 -9.17 10.44 -7.02
N VAL A 152 -8.22 9.60 -7.45
CA VAL A 152 -6.79 9.95 -7.58
C VAL A 152 -6.59 11.06 -8.61
N ARG A 153 -5.81 12.09 -8.24
CA ARG A 153 -5.46 13.23 -9.08
C ARG A 153 -4.09 13.04 -9.73
N ASP A 154 -3.86 13.74 -10.83
CA ASP A 154 -2.56 13.68 -11.54
C ASP A 154 -1.38 14.09 -10.64
N ALA A 155 -1.61 15.02 -9.70
CA ALA A 155 -0.60 15.41 -8.71
C ALA A 155 -0.24 14.28 -7.74
N ASP A 156 -1.20 13.42 -7.39
CA ASP A 156 -0.99 12.28 -6.51
C ASP A 156 -0.23 11.16 -7.26
N LEU A 157 -0.55 10.94 -8.54
CA LEU A 157 0.21 10.05 -9.44
C LEU A 157 1.66 10.51 -9.58
N LEU A 158 1.88 11.82 -9.77
CA LEU A 158 3.23 12.37 -9.89
C LEU A 158 4.03 12.16 -8.59
N ARG A 159 3.42 12.45 -7.44
CA ARG A 159 4.07 12.21 -6.14
C ARG A 159 4.39 10.74 -5.94
N THR A 160 3.43 9.85 -6.20
CA THR A 160 3.64 8.39 -6.12
C THR A 160 4.73 7.94 -7.08
N GLY A 161 4.79 8.49 -8.28
CA GLY A 161 5.84 8.19 -9.26
C GLY A 161 7.23 8.62 -8.79
N VAL A 162 7.36 9.85 -8.31
CA VAL A 162 8.64 10.40 -7.85
C VAL A 162 9.13 9.68 -6.60
N PHE A 163 8.32 9.64 -5.55
CA PHE A 163 8.72 8.98 -4.29
C PHE A 163 8.82 7.47 -4.44
N GLY A 164 7.85 6.84 -5.12
CA GLY A 164 7.88 5.40 -5.37
C GLY A 164 9.07 4.98 -6.24
N GLY A 165 9.37 5.74 -7.29
CA GLY A 165 10.56 5.53 -8.11
C GLY A 165 11.86 5.68 -7.31
N ALA A 166 11.96 6.70 -6.47
CA ALA A 166 13.12 6.89 -5.58
C ALA A 166 13.26 5.74 -4.57
N ILE A 167 12.15 5.26 -3.99
CA ILE A 167 12.14 4.12 -3.06
C ILE A 167 12.65 2.86 -3.77
N VAL A 168 12.06 2.51 -4.92
CA VAL A 168 12.47 1.32 -5.69
C VAL A 168 13.94 1.41 -6.08
N LEU A 169 14.39 2.59 -6.55
CA LEU A 169 15.79 2.83 -6.89
C LEU A 169 16.72 2.59 -5.69
N LEU A 170 16.39 3.14 -4.52
CA LEU A 170 17.17 2.94 -3.29
C LEU A 170 17.16 1.48 -2.83
N VAL A 171 16.02 0.80 -2.89
CA VAL A 171 15.93 -0.62 -2.55
C VAL A 171 16.78 -1.47 -3.49
N VAL A 172 16.78 -1.17 -4.78
CA VAL A 172 17.62 -1.89 -5.77
C VAL A 172 19.10 -1.54 -5.59
N ALA A 173 19.43 -0.27 -5.33
CA ALA A 173 20.82 0.18 -5.11
C ALA A 173 21.43 -0.49 -3.87
N PHE A 174 20.69 -0.57 -2.77
CA PHE A 174 21.11 -1.20 -1.51
C PHE A 174 20.59 -2.64 -1.34
N TYR A 175 20.25 -3.31 -2.45
CA TYR A 175 19.67 -4.65 -2.42
C TYR A 175 20.54 -5.66 -1.65
N LYS A 176 21.85 -5.68 -1.91
CA LYS A 176 22.78 -6.62 -1.29
C LYS A 176 22.93 -6.37 0.21
N GLU A 177 23.02 -5.11 0.58
CA GLU A 177 23.16 -4.68 1.97
C GLU A 177 21.88 -5.00 2.77
N PHE A 178 20.73 -4.70 2.21
CA PHE A 178 19.44 -5.05 2.84
C PHE A 178 19.20 -6.56 2.89
N LEU A 179 19.68 -7.32 1.89
CA LEU A 179 19.63 -8.77 1.91
C LEU A 179 20.43 -9.33 3.11
N VAL A 180 21.70 -8.97 3.23
CA VAL A 180 22.58 -9.42 4.33
C VAL A 180 21.97 -9.01 5.65
N LEU A 181 21.54 -7.77 5.79
CA LEU A 181 20.96 -7.24 7.02
C LEU A 181 19.68 -7.96 7.46
N SER A 182 18.88 -8.44 6.50
CA SER A 182 17.59 -9.11 6.80
C SER A 182 17.76 -10.58 7.18
N PHE A 183 18.83 -11.25 6.73
CA PHE A 183 19.04 -12.66 6.99
C PHE A 183 20.11 -12.92 8.07
N ASP A 184 21.16 -12.11 8.12
CA ASP A 184 22.28 -12.29 9.05
C ASP A 184 22.87 -10.94 9.50
N PRO A 185 22.34 -10.35 10.57
CA PRO A 185 22.88 -9.12 11.14
C PRO A 185 24.33 -9.26 11.66
N ILE A 186 24.76 -10.48 12.04
CA ILE A 186 26.11 -10.73 12.53
C ILE A 186 27.08 -10.66 11.36
N LEU A 187 26.72 -11.27 10.23
CA LEU A 187 27.50 -11.17 8.98
C LEU A 187 27.59 -9.70 8.52
N ALA A 188 26.51 -8.93 8.62
CA ALA A 188 26.54 -7.50 8.29
C ALA A 188 27.59 -6.75 9.11
N ALA A 189 27.68 -7.03 10.41
CA ALA A 189 28.68 -6.44 11.28
C ALA A 189 30.11 -6.88 10.91
N THR A 190 30.31 -8.16 10.56
CA THR A 190 31.61 -8.73 10.14
C THR A 190 32.11 -8.09 8.85
N LEU A 191 31.20 -7.83 7.93
CA LEU A 191 31.49 -7.14 6.66
C LEU A 191 31.70 -5.61 6.83
N ARG A 192 31.71 -5.12 8.07
CA ARG A 192 31.82 -3.67 8.40
C ARG A 192 30.78 -2.80 7.71
N LEU A 193 29.63 -3.36 7.38
CA LEU A 193 28.52 -2.57 6.85
C LEU A 193 28.00 -1.63 7.95
N PRO A 194 27.57 -0.41 7.61
CA PRO A 194 26.93 0.50 8.55
C PRO A 194 25.51 0.02 8.88
N ALA A 195 25.40 -1.16 9.55
CA ALA A 195 24.16 -1.87 9.78
C ALA A 195 23.08 -0.96 10.41
N ARG A 196 23.46 -0.11 11.38
CA ARG A 196 22.53 0.84 12.00
C ARG A 196 21.93 1.82 10.98
N LEU A 197 22.75 2.40 10.09
CA LEU A 197 22.31 3.35 9.09
C LEU A 197 21.37 2.68 8.07
N LEU A 198 21.75 1.48 7.61
CA LEU A 198 20.96 0.70 6.65
C LEU A 198 19.60 0.28 7.22
N GLU A 199 19.55 -0.07 8.50
CA GLU A 199 18.29 -0.39 9.16
C GLU A 199 17.39 0.83 9.29
N TYR A 200 17.93 1.98 9.73
CA TYR A 200 17.15 3.22 9.76
C TYR A 200 16.69 3.62 8.37
N LEU A 201 17.55 3.47 7.36
CA LEU A 201 17.18 3.74 5.96
C LEU A 201 16.01 2.86 5.53
N LEU A 202 16.06 1.55 5.82
CA LEU A 202 14.98 0.62 5.46
C LEU A 202 13.66 0.99 6.16
N ILE A 203 13.69 1.26 7.47
CA ILE A 203 12.50 1.65 8.23
C ILE A 203 11.91 2.98 7.69
N VAL A 204 12.76 3.94 7.35
CA VAL A 204 12.33 5.19 6.71
C VAL A 204 11.75 4.94 5.32
N LEU A 205 12.35 4.07 4.51
CA LEU A 205 11.80 3.71 3.19
C LEU A 205 10.41 3.07 3.31
N ILE A 206 10.21 2.19 4.29
CA ILE A 206 8.91 1.62 4.59
C ILE A 206 7.92 2.73 5.00
N ALA A 207 8.33 3.65 5.87
CA ALA A 207 7.49 4.76 6.32
C ALA A 207 7.07 5.70 5.17
N VAL A 208 8.00 6.05 4.29
CA VAL A 208 7.71 6.87 3.10
C VAL A 208 6.75 6.13 2.16
N THR A 209 6.97 4.82 1.94
CA THR A 209 6.07 3.97 1.14
C THR A 209 4.65 4.01 1.69
N ILE A 210 4.50 3.87 3.01
CA ILE A 210 3.18 3.88 3.67
C ILE A 210 2.47 5.21 3.44
N VAL A 211 3.13 6.35 3.67
CA VAL A 211 2.50 7.68 3.52
C VAL A 211 2.11 7.95 2.07
N VAL A 212 2.99 7.67 1.12
CA VAL A 212 2.74 7.88 -0.30
C VAL A 212 1.58 7.00 -0.79
N SER A 213 1.59 5.73 -0.40
CA SER A 213 0.54 4.78 -0.78
C SER A 213 -0.79 5.10 -0.12
N LEU A 214 -0.78 5.46 1.16
CA LEU A 214 -1.97 5.81 1.93
C LEU A 214 -2.72 6.99 1.31
N GLN A 215 -2.01 8.04 0.91
CA GLN A 215 -2.65 9.20 0.28
C GLN A 215 -3.28 8.88 -1.07
N THR A 216 -2.74 7.88 -1.77
CA THR A 216 -3.21 7.52 -3.10
C THR A 216 -4.36 6.52 -3.04
N VAL A 217 -4.29 5.52 -2.16
CA VAL A 217 -5.24 4.39 -2.17
C VAL A 217 -5.95 4.15 -0.83
N GLY A 218 -5.55 4.84 0.25
CA GLY A 218 -6.09 4.69 1.60
C GLY A 218 -5.46 3.56 2.41
N VAL A 219 -5.78 3.54 3.74
CA VAL A 219 -5.15 2.64 4.72
C VAL A 219 -5.34 1.17 4.38
N ALA A 220 -6.60 0.73 4.23
CA ALA A 220 -6.93 -0.68 4.07
C ALA A 220 -6.27 -1.30 2.84
N LEU A 221 -6.33 -0.61 1.70
CA LEU A 221 -5.71 -1.08 0.46
C LEU A 221 -4.18 -1.01 0.53
N MET A 222 -3.61 0.04 1.14
CA MET A 222 -2.18 0.17 1.32
C MET A 222 -1.60 -1.00 2.14
N VAL A 223 -2.20 -1.31 3.31
CA VAL A 223 -1.75 -2.42 4.16
C VAL A 223 -1.85 -3.76 3.43
N ALA A 224 -2.96 -3.99 2.73
CA ALA A 224 -3.15 -5.21 1.95
C ALA A 224 -2.11 -5.34 0.82
N MET A 225 -1.83 -4.25 0.09
CA MET A 225 -0.85 -4.25 -1.00
C MET A 225 0.60 -4.36 -0.51
N LEU A 226 0.88 -3.91 0.73
CA LEU A 226 2.20 -4.03 1.34
C LEU A 226 2.51 -5.48 1.74
N VAL A 227 1.53 -6.19 2.31
CA VAL A 227 1.76 -7.48 2.95
C VAL A 227 1.35 -8.65 2.06
N THR A 228 0.12 -8.65 1.52
CA THR A 228 -0.48 -9.85 0.90
C THR A 228 0.25 -10.32 -0.36
N PRO A 229 0.60 -9.46 -1.35
CA PRO A 229 1.33 -9.91 -2.53
C PRO A 229 2.75 -10.39 -2.20
N ALA A 230 3.42 -9.71 -1.25
CA ALA A 230 4.74 -10.10 -0.79
C ALA A 230 4.71 -11.44 -0.05
N ALA A 231 3.71 -11.67 0.82
CA ALA A 231 3.51 -12.95 1.50
C ALA A 231 3.17 -14.08 0.52
N THR A 232 2.37 -13.80 -0.52
CA THR A 232 2.07 -14.76 -1.59
C THR A 232 3.35 -15.15 -2.34
N ALA A 233 4.17 -14.16 -2.69
CA ALA A 233 5.45 -14.41 -3.35
C ALA A 233 6.43 -15.16 -2.44
N TYR A 234 6.44 -14.90 -1.13
CA TYR A 234 7.24 -15.63 -0.15
C TYR A 234 6.92 -17.12 -0.11
N LEU A 235 5.65 -17.49 -0.27
CA LEU A 235 5.24 -18.89 -0.40
C LEU A 235 5.77 -19.55 -1.68
N LEU A 236 5.95 -18.80 -2.77
CA LEU A 236 6.35 -19.33 -4.08
C LEU A 236 7.86 -19.42 -4.27
N THR A 237 8.66 -18.61 -3.57
CA THR A 237 10.09 -18.53 -3.81
C THR A 237 10.87 -18.26 -2.53
N ARG A 238 12.13 -18.76 -2.51
CA ARG A 238 13.10 -18.48 -1.45
C ARG A 238 14.12 -17.41 -1.83
N ARG A 239 14.06 -16.87 -3.05
CA ARG A 239 15.00 -15.85 -3.54
C ARG A 239 14.37 -14.47 -3.41
N LEU A 240 14.95 -13.58 -2.62
CA LEU A 240 14.40 -12.25 -2.35
C LEU A 240 14.11 -11.45 -3.63
N TRP A 241 15.03 -11.44 -4.61
CA TRP A 241 14.81 -10.75 -5.87
C TRP A 241 13.55 -11.24 -6.61
N VAL A 242 13.40 -12.57 -6.70
CA VAL A 242 12.22 -13.19 -7.32
C VAL A 242 10.97 -12.89 -6.50
N MET A 243 11.06 -12.86 -5.18
CA MET A 243 9.96 -12.50 -4.29
C MET A 243 9.48 -11.07 -4.53
N MET A 244 10.40 -10.12 -4.67
CA MET A 244 10.06 -8.71 -5.00
C MET A 244 9.36 -8.60 -6.36
N MET A 245 9.90 -9.25 -7.40
CA MET A 245 9.33 -9.23 -8.75
C MET A 245 7.95 -9.90 -8.81
N LEU A 246 7.81 -11.09 -8.21
CA LEU A 246 6.53 -11.78 -8.14
C LEU A 246 5.50 -11.02 -7.31
N GLY A 247 5.92 -10.46 -6.17
CA GLY A 247 5.08 -9.63 -5.34
C GLY A 247 4.56 -8.40 -6.10
N ALA A 248 5.46 -7.70 -6.82
CA ALA A 248 5.08 -6.54 -7.64
C ALA A 248 4.11 -6.93 -8.76
N LEU A 249 4.35 -8.05 -9.44
CA LEU A 249 3.46 -8.57 -10.47
C LEU A 249 2.07 -8.93 -9.90
N LEU A 250 2.04 -9.66 -8.78
CA LEU A 250 0.80 -10.05 -8.12
C LEU A 250 0.01 -8.82 -7.64
N ALA A 251 0.69 -7.82 -7.09
CA ALA A 251 0.07 -6.57 -6.67
C ALA A 251 -0.52 -5.80 -7.86
N ALA A 252 0.23 -5.66 -8.95
CA ALA A 252 -0.23 -4.99 -10.16
C ALA A 252 -1.45 -5.70 -10.77
N LEU A 253 -1.40 -7.03 -10.86
CA LEU A 253 -2.52 -7.84 -11.35
C LEU A 253 -3.75 -7.73 -10.44
N SER A 254 -3.55 -7.78 -9.11
CA SER A 254 -4.65 -7.60 -8.15
C SER A 254 -5.29 -6.22 -8.26
N GLY A 255 -4.48 -5.19 -8.48
CA GLY A 255 -4.96 -3.83 -8.73
C GLY A 255 -5.84 -3.74 -9.97
N LEU A 256 -5.36 -4.27 -11.09
CA LEU A 256 -6.11 -4.30 -12.35
C LEU A 256 -7.41 -5.11 -12.22
N LEU A 257 -7.31 -6.39 -11.84
CA LEU A 257 -8.46 -7.28 -11.73
C LEU A 257 -9.48 -6.79 -10.71
N GLY A 258 -9.02 -6.26 -9.57
CA GLY A 258 -9.88 -5.70 -8.54
C GLY A 258 -10.67 -4.47 -9.04
N LEU A 259 -10.05 -3.58 -9.82
CA LEU A 259 -10.75 -2.44 -10.41
C LEU A 259 -11.75 -2.87 -11.50
N TYR A 260 -11.43 -3.87 -12.31
CA TYR A 260 -12.41 -4.45 -13.23
C TYR A 260 -13.60 -5.06 -12.49
N LEU A 261 -13.33 -5.81 -11.42
CA LEU A 261 -14.37 -6.38 -10.57
C LEU A 261 -15.24 -5.27 -9.94
N SER A 262 -14.62 -4.22 -9.43
CA SER A 262 -15.30 -3.04 -8.90
C SER A 262 -16.23 -2.39 -9.92
N TYR A 263 -15.77 -2.22 -11.15
CA TYR A 263 -16.54 -1.61 -12.23
C TYR A 263 -17.78 -2.43 -12.59
N TYR A 264 -17.64 -3.74 -12.80
CA TYR A 264 -18.73 -4.58 -13.24
C TYR A 264 -19.72 -4.97 -12.15
N TYR A 265 -19.27 -5.12 -10.92
CA TYR A 265 -20.11 -5.52 -9.78
C TYR A 265 -20.52 -4.37 -8.86
N SER A 266 -20.12 -3.14 -9.19
CA SER A 266 -20.42 -1.93 -8.37
C SER A 266 -20.01 -2.08 -6.90
N VAL A 267 -18.87 -2.73 -6.64
CA VAL A 267 -18.29 -2.92 -5.30
C VAL A 267 -17.23 -1.85 -5.06
N ALA A 268 -17.02 -1.45 -3.80
CA ALA A 268 -15.97 -0.49 -3.44
C ALA A 268 -14.60 -0.94 -3.98
N SER A 269 -13.92 -0.05 -4.71
CA SER A 269 -12.69 -0.36 -5.46
C SER A 269 -11.55 -0.91 -4.59
N GLY A 270 -11.31 -0.27 -3.44
CA GLY A 270 -10.30 -0.76 -2.48
C GLY A 270 -10.60 -2.17 -1.98
N ALA A 271 -11.85 -2.43 -1.59
CA ALA A 271 -12.26 -3.75 -1.11
C ALA A 271 -12.13 -4.84 -2.20
N ALA A 272 -12.51 -4.53 -3.44
CA ALA A 272 -12.38 -5.47 -4.56
C ALA A 272 -10.92 -5.86 -4.81
N ILE A 273 -10.00 -4.90 -4.78
CA ILE A 273 -8.55 -5.15 -4.94
C ILE A 273 -8.01 -6.02 -3.80
N VAL A 274 -8.38 -5.72 -2.55
CA VAL A 274 -7.97 -6.51 -1.38
C VAL A 274 -8.48 -7.94 -1.49
N LEU A 275 -9.74 -8.14 -1.85
CA LEU A 275 -10.33 -9.48 -2.02
C LEU A 275 -9.62 -10.29 -3.11
N VAL A 276 -9.30 -9.68 -4.25
CA VAL A 276 -8.55 -10.35 -5.33
C VAL A 276 -7.15 -10.75 -4.85
N SER A 277 -6.45 -9.86 -4.15
CA SER A 277 -5.11 -10.15 -3.61
C SER A 277 -5.15 -11.27 -2.57
N THR A 278 -6.15 -11.22 -1.67
CA THR A 278 -6.34 -12.26 -0.64
C THR A 278 -6.75 -13.60 -1.25
N ALA A 279 -7.60 -13.60 -2.27
CA ALA A 279 -7.95 -14.81 -3.00
C ALA A 279 -6.72 -15.42 -3.69
N ALA A 280 -5.86 -14.61 -4.30
CA ALA A 280 -4.61 -15.09 -4.89
C ALA A 280 -3.70 -15.74 -3.83
N PHE A 281 -3.58 -15.15 -2.65
CA PHE A 281 -2.86 -15.74 -1.51
C PHE A 281 -3.48 -17.10 -1.11
N ALA A 282 -4.79 -17.16 -0.93
CA ALA A 282 -5.48 -18.37 -0.52
C ALA A 282 -5.30 -19.51 -1.54
N VAL A 283 -5.38 -19.22 -2.84
CA VAL A 283 -5.15 -20.20 -3.91
C VAL A 283 -3.73 -20.76 -3.83
N VAL A 284 -2.71 -19.92 -3.70
CA VAL A 284 -1.31 -20.35 -3.60
C VAL A 284 -1.10 -21.18 -2.34
N TRP A 285 -1.63 -20.75 -1.20
CA TRP A 285 -1.52 -21.46 0.08
C TRP A 285 -2.16 -22.84 0.03
N ILE A 286 -3.39 -22.96 -0.52
CA ILE A 286 -4.09 -24.25 -0.69
C ILE A 286 -3.30 -25.16 -1.63
N ALA A 287 -2.82 -24.63 -2.77
CA ALA A 287 -2.06 -25.41 -3.73
C ALA A 287 -0.77 -26.00 -3.15
N GLN A 288 -0.09 -25.24 -2.28
CA GLN A 288 1.12 -25.73 -1.59
C GLN A 288 0.80 -26.81 -0.56
N ASN A 289 -0.26 -26.64 0.23
CA ASN A 289 -0.67 -27.63 1.22
C ASN A 289 -1.11 -28.95 0.54
N LEU A 290 -1.84 -28.87 -0.56
CA LEU A 290 -2.22 -30.06 -1.33
C LEU A 290 -1.01 -30.81 -1.90
N ARG A 291 -0.02 -30.06 -2.44
CA ARG A 291 1.24 -30.66 -2.93
C ARG A 291 2.02 -31.36 -1.80
N ALA A 292 2.11 -30.74 -0.62
CA ALA A 292 2.78 -31.33 0.52
C ALA A 292 2.07 -32.61 0.99
N TRP A 293 0.75 -32.62 0.99
CA TRP A 293 -0.05 -33.80 1.36
C TRP A 293 0.05 -34.95 0.35
N ILE A 294 0.14 -34.67 -0.95
CA ILE A 294 0.31 -35.69 -1.99
C ILE A 294 1.73 -36.27 -2.00
N ALA A 295 2.73 -35.49 -1.52
CA ALA A 295 4.13 -35.91 -1.49
C ALA A 295 4.53 -36.65 -0.19
N SER A 296 3.67 -36.62 0.83
CA SER A 296 3.82 -37.37 2.10
C SER A 296 3.22 -38.76 1.99
#